data_8db1b5e2fd923c0ca39212764332fcaf
#
_entry.id   8db1b5e2fd923c0ca39212764332fcaf
#
_cell.length_a   1.000
_cell.length_b   1.000
_cell.length_c   1.000
_cell.angle_alpha   90.00
_cell.angle_beta   90.00
_cell.angle_gamma   90.00
#
_symmetry.space_group_name_H-M   'P 1'
#
loop_
_entity.id
_entity.type
_entity.pdbx_description
1 polymer ?
#
loop_
_entity_poly.entity_id
_entity_poly.type
_entity_poly.pdbx_seq_one_letter_code
_entity_poly.pdbx_strand_id
1 'polypeptide(L)'
;LSSYARQFLQMMDKPDVDLIEGLSPAVSIEQKTSSHNPRSTIGTSTEIYDYLRLLFARVGVPYCPYHHQPLRSQTVSQMVDEILSWPLESKVMILAPIVINRKGEFLHLWEELRAQGFIRVKLDQQYYMIEDVPVLKKNIKHNIDVVIDRLKVRCDQRDRITESIETGLRLAEDRITVVNMENEKEHTFCLLYTSPSPRDGLLS
;
A
#
# COMPACT_ATOMS: atom_id res chain seq x y z
N LEU A 1 -28.79 -25.79 15.55
CA LEU A 1 -28.79 -27.18 16.03
C LEU A 1 -27.43 -27.81 15.69
N SER A 2 -26.74 -28.39 16.67
CA SER A 2 -25.49 -29.12 16.44
C SER A 2 -25.71 -30.28 15.45
N SER A 3 -24.65 -30.71 14.74
CA SER A 3 -24.72 -31.86 13.82
C SER A 3 -25.28 -33.09 14.52
N TYR A 4 -24.97 -33.24 15.80
CA TYR A 4 -25.47 -34.28 16.69
C TYR A 4 -27.00 -34.15 16.89
N ALA A 5 -27.53 -32.97 17.18
CA ALA A 5 -28.96 -32.73 17.33
C ALA A 5 -29.76 -32.97 16.03
N ARG A 6 -29.15 -32.68 14.85
CA ARG A 6 -29.75 -32.99 13.54
C ARG A 6 -29.86 -34.49 13.29
N GLN A 7 -28.87 -35.28 13.69
CA GLN A 7 -28.91 -36.73 13.56
C GLN A 7 -30.06 -37.34 14.40
N PHE A 8 -30.29 -36.82 15.58
CA PHE A 8 -31.40 -37.25 16.42
C PHE A 8 -32.77 -36.86 15.86
N LEU A 9 -32.90 -35.63 15.33
CA LEU A 9 -34.17 -35.15 14.76
C LEU A 9 -34.50 -35.84 13.42
N GLN A 10 -33.51 -36.32 12.67
CA GLN A 10 -33.75 -37.11 11.48
C GLN A 10 -34.24 -38.51 11.75
N MET A 11 -34.09 -39.00 12.99
CA MET A 11 -34.58 -40.35 13.42
C MET A 11 -35.97 -40.31 14.06
N MET A 12 -36.58 -39.12 14.22
CA MET A 12 -37.96 -39.01 14.67
C MET A 12 -38.89 -39.21 13.48
N ASP A 13 -39.63 -40.30 13.45
CA ASP A 13 -40.69 -40.50 12.47
C ASP A 13 -41.71 -39.37 12.60
N LYS A 14 -42.17 -38.91 11.45
CA LYS A 14 -43.24 -37.91 11.46
C LYS A 14 -44.51 -38.53 12.11
N PRO A 15 -45.11 -37.83 13.05
CA PRO A 15 -46.35 -38.34 13.66
C PRO A 15 -47.41 -38.50 12.61
N ASP A 16 -48.11 -39.65 12.64
CA ASP A 16 -49.24 -39.96 11.74
C ASP A 16 -50.47 -39.25 12.31
N VAL A 17 -50.70 -38.02 11.83
CA VAL A 17 -51.81 -37.16 12.27
C VAL A 17 -52.48 -36.52 11.06
N ASP A 18 -53.80 -36.52 11.06
CA ASP A 18 -54.59 -35.94 9.98
C ASP A 18 -54.70 -34.42 10.10
N LEU A 19 -54.71 -33.89 11.32
CA LEU A 19 -54.86 -32.46 11.59
C LEU A 19 -54.19 -32.06 12.91
N ILE A 20 -53.50 -30.91 12.92
CA ILE A 20 -52.93 -30.28 14.09
C ILE A 20 -53.46 -28.85 14.20
N GLU A 21 -54.28 -28.54 15.22
CA GLU A 21 -54.80 -27.21 15.46
C GLU A 21 -54.29 -26.65 16.78
N GLY A 22 -54.30 -25.31 16.93
CA GLY A 22 -54.03 -24.64 18.20
C GLY A 22 -52.55 -24.53 18.54
N LEU A 23 -51.64 -24.73 17.59
CA LEU A 23 -50.20 -24.47 17.81
C LEU A 23 -49.93 -22.96 17.93
N SER A 24 -49.31 -22.58 19.01
CA SER A 24 -48.77 -21.22 19.17
C SER A 24 -47.70 -20.96 18.12
N PRO A 25 -47.56 -19.70 17.66
CA PRO A 25 -46.47 -19.34 16.72
C PRO A 25 -45.11 -19.71 17.40
N ALA A 26 -44.35 -20.56 16.73
CA ALA A 26 -43.02 -20.95 17.21
C ALA A 26 -41.96 -20.06 16.51
N VAL A 27 -41.15 -19.44 17.32
CA VAL A 27 -39.96 -18.71 16.84
C VAL A 27 -38.74 -19.58 17.09
N SER A 28 -38.12 -20.01 16.01
CA SER A 28 -36.82 -20.72 16.07
C SER A 28 -35.70 -19.70 15.92
N ILE A 29 -34.88 -19.58 16.97
CA ILE A 29 -33.63 -18.80 16.89
C ILE A 29 -32.49 -19.78 16.63
N GLU A 30 -32.02 -19.81 15.40
CA GLU A 30 -30.84 -20.60 15.07
C GLU A 30 -29.57 -19.78 15.32
N GLN A 31 -28.68 -20.33 16.15
CA GLN A 31 -27.32 -19.83 16.21
C GLN A 31 -26.63 -20.21 14.90
N LYS A 32 -26.31 -19.24 14.08
CA LYS A 32 -25.57 -19.46 12.83
C LYS A 32 -24.23 -20.09 13.20
N THR A 33 -24.09 -21.39 12.96
CA THR A 33 -22.81 -22.06 13.12
C THR A 33 -21.82 -21.37 12.18
N SER A 34 -20.73 -20.88 12.75
CA SER A 34 -19.64 -20.28 11.97
C SER A 34 -19.29 -21.23 10.80
N SER A 35 -19.37 -20.73 9.60
CA SER A 35 -18.93 -21.45 8.41
C SER A 35 -17.52 -21.98 8.66
N HIS A 36 -17.28 -23.27 8.41
CA HIS A 36 -15.95 -23.89 8.50
C HIS A 36 -14.94 -23.36 7.47
N ASN A 37 -15.25 -22.23 6.85
CA ASN A 37 -14.32 -21.56 5.95
C ASN A 37 -13.23 -20.85 6.79
N PRO A 38 -11.96 -21.31 6.74
CA PRO A 38 -10.87 -20.74 7.55
C PRO A 38 -10.58 -19.27 7.21
N ARG A 39 -11.14 -18.74 6.14
CA ARG A 39 -11.05 -17.33 5.74
C ARG A 39 -12.21 -16.46 6.24
N SER A 40 -13.21 -17.05 6.87
CA SER A 40 -14.36 -16.34 7.41
C SER A 40 -14.06 -15.89 8.84
N THR A 41 -14.03 -14.58 9.07
CA THR A 41 -13.94 -13.97 10.39
C THR A 41 -15.33 -13.47 10.82
N ILE A 42 -15.51 -13.20 12.10
CA ILE A 42 -16.74 -12.58 12.62
C ILE A 42 -17.01 -11.27 11.88
N GLY A 43 -15.97 -10.47 11.65
CA GLY A 43 -16.08 -9.20 10.91
C GLY A 43 -16.66 -9.35 9.50
N THR A 44 -16.28 -10.42 8.77
CA THR A 44 -16.78 -10.66 7.40
C THR A 44 -18.17 -11.31 7.38
N SER A 45 -18.55 -12.04 8.42
CA SER A 45 -19.85 -12.71 8.50
C SER A 45 -20.97 -11.83 9.06
N THR A 46 -20.62 -10.71 9.70
CA THR A 46 -21.57 -9.79 10.38
C THR A 46 -21.69 -8.42 9.73
N GLU A 47 -21.12 -8.21 8.54
CA GLU A 47 -21.07 -6.91 7.86
C GLU A 47 -20.24 -5.83 8.58
N ILE A 48 -19.74 -6.10 9.79
CA ILE A 48 -18.89 -5.16 10.56
C ILE A 48 -17.68 -4.72 9.75
N TYR A 49 -17.13 -5.63 8.95
CA TYR A 49 -15.98 -5.34 8.09
C TYR A 49 -16.29 -4.26 7.05
N ASP A 50 -17.49 -4.24 6.48
CA ASP A 50 -17.89 -3.25 5.49
C ASP A 50 -18.08 -1.87 6.14
N TYR A 51 -18.65 -1.82 7.33
CA TYR A 51 -18.72 -0.57 8.11
C TYR A 51 -17.33 -0.06 8.51
N LEU A 52 -16.42 -0.95 8.91
CA LEU A 52 -15.03 -0.57 9.22
C LEU A 52 -14.31 -0.04 7.97
N ARG A 53 -14.49 -0.68 6.82
CA ARG A 53 -13.90 -0.19 5.56
C ARG A 53 -14.40 1.22 5.24
N LEU A 54 -15.69 1.47 5.37
CA LEU A 54 -16.25 2.80 5.14
C LEU A 54 -15.73 3.82 6.15
N LEU A 55 -15.67 3.45 7.42
CA LEU A 55 -15.12 4.30 8.48
C LEU A 55 -13.67 4.68 8.20
N PHE A 56 -12.81 3.69 7.97
CA PHE A 56 -11.39 3.94 7.68
C PHE A 56 -11.18 4.68 6.37
N ALA A 57 -12.00 4.46 5.34
CA ALA A 57 -11.92 5.20 4.10
C ALA A 57 -12.27 6.70 4.27
N ARG A 58 -13.15 7.04 5.24
CA ARG A 58 -13.60 8.42 5.44
C ARG A 58 -12.81 9.20 6.49
N VAL A 59 -12.39 8.54 7.56
CA VAL A 59 -11.79 9.18 8.75
C VAL A 59 -10.37 8.67 9.00
N GLY A 60 -10.00 7.54 8.39
CA GLY A 60 -8.69 6.93 8.58
C GLY A 60 -7.57 7.81 8.01
N VAL A 61 -6.51 7.97 8.77
CA VAL A 61 -5.25 8.54 8.28
C VAL A 61 -4.36 7.37 7.86
N PRO A 62 -4.04 7.24 6.57
CA PRO A 62 -3.15 6.18 6.13
C PRO A 62 -1.74 6.41 6.66
N TYR A 63 -1.10 5.34 7.11
CA TYR A 63 0.29 5.36 7.55
C TYR A 63 1.14 4.50 6.62
N CYS A 64 2.34 4.95 6.34
CA CYS A 64 3.31 4.16 5.60
C CYS A 64 3.67 2.90 6.41
N PRO A 65 3.48 1.68 5.89
CA PRO A 65 3.77 0.45 6.64
C PRO A 65 5.25 0.26 6.95
N TYR A 66 6.13 0.96 6.23
CA TYR A 66 7.58 0.85 6.39
C TYR A 66 8.17 1.91 7.32
N HIS A 67 7.62 3.13 7.30
CA HIS A 67 8.18 4.26 8.05
C HIS A 67 7.28 4.73 9.20
N HIS A 68 6.08 4.16 9.34
CA HIS A 68 5.08 4.54 10.34
C HIS A 68 4.77 6.05 10.38
N GLN A 69 4.98 6.73 9.25
CA GLN A 69 4.64 8.14 9.09
C GLN A 69 3.26 8.29 8.45
N PRO A 70 2.46 9.28 8.85
CA PRO A 70 1.17 9.53 8.23
C PRO A 70 1.38 9.91 6.76
N LEU A 71 0.71 9.19 5.86
CA LEU A 71 0.69 9.51 4.44
C LEU A 71 -0.35 10.61 4.23
N ARG A 72 0.09 11.79 3.87
CA ARG A 72 -0.78 12.84 3.35
C ARG A 72 -0.71 12.77 1.83
N SER A 73 -1.86 12.77 1.16
CA SER A 73 -1.87 12.97 -0.28
C SER A 73 -1.34 14.39 -0.54
N GLN A 74 -0.17 14.45 -1.12
CA GLN A 74 0.45 15.73 -1.50
C GLN A 74 0.46 15.82 -3.01
N THR A 75 0.08 16.96 -3.54
CA THR A 75 0.29 17.26 -4.96
C THR A 75 1.78 17.51 -5.20
N VAL A 76 2.23 17.36 -6.43
CA VAL A 76 3.62 17.68 -6.82
C VAL A 76 3.99 19.11 -6.38
N SER A 77 3.07 20.06 -6.55
CA SER A 77 3.28 21.45 -6.11
C SER A 77 3.55 21.56 -4.61
N GLN A 78 2.80 20.85 -3.79
CA GLN A 78 2.98 20.84 -2.33
C GLN A 78 4.31 20.20 -1.91
N MET A 79 4.73 19.12 -2.61
CA MET A 79 6.04 18.51 -2.39
C MET A 79 7.17 19.48 -2.70
N VAL A 80 7.06 20.21 -3.83
CA VAL A 80 8.02 21.24 -4.22
C VAL A 80 8.08 22.36 -3.20
N ASP A 81 6.92 22.87 -2.76
CA ASP A 81 6.82 23.95 -1.76
C ASP A 81 7.45 23.51 -0.42
N GLU A 82 7.24 22.27 0.00
CA GLU A 82 7.84 21.72 1.20
C GLU A 82 9.37 21.64 1.08
N ILE A 83 9.91 21.15 -0.04
CA ILE A 83 11.34 21.09 -0.28
C ILE A 83 11.96 22.51 -0.32
N LEU A 84 11.27 23.47 -0.95
CA LEU A 84 11.73 24.86 -1.01
C LEU A 84 11.65 25.58 0.34
N SER A 85 10.87 25.08 1.30
CA SER A 85 10.82 25.60 2.67
C SER A 85 12.06 25.21 3.52
N TRP A 86 12.86 24.27 3.04
CA TRP A 86 14.08 23.86 3.72
C TRP A 86 15.14 24.96 3.64
N PRO A 87 16.20 24.90 4.48
CA PRO A 87 17.23 25.94 4.49
C PRO A 87 17.83 26.14 3.09
N LEU A 88 17.99 27.41 2.70
CA LEU A 88 18.61 27.77 1.43
C LEU A 88 20.03 27.18 1.33
N GLU A 89 20.42 26.79 0.12
CA GLU A 89 21.70 26.15 -0.21
C GLU A 89 21.88 24.74 0.36
N SER A 90 20.92 24.20 1.12
CA SER A 90 20.99 22.80 1.57
C SER A 90 21.07 21.87 0.38
N LYS A 91 21.96 20.88 0.46
CA LYS A 91 22.14 19.88 -0.60
C LYS A 91 21.10 18.78 -0.43
N VAL A 92 20.30 18.54 -1.44
CA VAL A 92 19.26 17.51 -1.44
C VAL A 92 19.48 16.53 -2.59
N MET A 93 19.06 15.31 -2.35
CA MET A 93 19.06 14.23 -3.33
C MET A 93 17.66 13.65 -3.43
N ILE A 94 17.13 13.57 -4.65
CA ILE A 94 15.81 13.00 -4.95
C ILE A 94 16.02 11.55 -5.38
N LEU A 95 15.38 10.64 -4.67
CA LEU A 95 15.47 9.20 -4.86
C LEU A 95 14.10 8.63 -5.25
N ALA A 96 14.10 7.69 -6.19
CA ALA A 96 12.93 6.90 -6.58
C ALA A 96 13.09 5.46 -6.06
N PRO A 97 12.35 5.02 -5.03
CA PRO A 97 12.42 3.66 -4.50
C PRO A 97 11.69 2.68 -5.41
N ILE A 98 12.42 1.99 -6.27
CA ILE A 98 11.87 1.06 -7.27
C ILE A 98 11.79 -0.40 -6.79
N VAL A 99 12.63 -0.78 -5.83
CA VAL A 99 12.60 -2.11 -5.21
C VAL A 99 12.60 -1.95 -3.70
N ILE A 100 11.56 -2.48 -3.05
CA ILE A 100 11.42 -2.41 -1.59
C ILE A 100 11.30 -3.83 -1.03
N ASN A 101 12.31 -4.24 -0.26
CA ASN A 101 12.33 -5.51 0.47
C ASN A 101 12.03 -6.74 -0.40
N ARG A 102 12.50 -6.76 -1.66
CA ARG A 102 12.28 -7.83 -2.62
C ARG A 102 13.55 -8.64 -2.86
N LYS A 103 13.37 -9.94 -3.06
CA LYS A 103 14.43 -10.86 -3.44
C LYS A 103 14.62 -10.88 -4.95
N GLY A 104 15.86 -10.96 -5.44
CA GLY A 104 16.15 -11.05 -6.86
C GLY A 104 17.57 -10.64 -7.20
N GLU A 105 17.99 -10.91 -8.41
CA GLU A 105 19.28 -10.49 -8.97
C GLU A 105 19.17 -9.17 -9.74
N PHE A 106 17.97 -8.79 -10.16
CA PHE A 106 17.60 -7.54 -10.82
C PHE A 106 18.42 -7.16 -12.07
N LEU A 107 18.94 -8.14 -12.82
CA LEU A 107 19.80 -7.90 -13.98
C LEU A 107 19.12 -7.04 -15.05
N HIS A 108 17.86 -7.35 -15.42
CA HIS A 108 17.11 -6.55 -16.40
C HIS A 108 16.85 -5.12 -15.93
N LEU A 109 16.68 -4.94 -14.62
CA LEU A 109 16.48 -3.62 -14.05
C LEU A 109 17.67 -2.69 -14.31
N TRP A 110 18.89 -3.19 -14.18
CA TRP A 110 20.10 -2.41 -14.44
C TRP A 110 20.21 -2.01 -15.92
N GLU A 111 19.82 -2.89 -16.85
CA GLU A 111 19.77 -2.60 -18.27
C GLU A 111 18.74 -1.53 -18.61
N GLU A 112 17.55 -1.63 -18.04
CA GLU A 112 16.47 -0.64 -18.21
C GLU A 112 16.87 0.74 -17.68
N LEU A 113 17.44 0.81 -16.48
CA LEU A 113 17.88 2.07 -15.89
C LEU A 113 19.01 2.74 -16.69
N ARG A 114 19.95 1.95 -17.22
CA ARG A 114 20.98 2.45 -18.12
C ARG A 114 20.39 2.99 -19.41
N ALA A 115 19.45 2.28 -20.02
CA ALA A 115 18.76 2.71 -21.23
C ALA A 115 17.98 4.01 -21.04
N GLN A 116 17.45 4.25 -19.84
CA GLN A 116 16.78 5.49 -19.45
C GLN A 116 17.75 6.62 -19.07
N GLY A 117 19.07 6.36 -19.03
CA GLY A 117 20.10 7.36 -18.75
C GLY A 117 20.39 7.60 -17.27
N PHE A 118 19.88 6.78 -16.36
CA PHE A 118 20.25 6.86 -14.95
C PHE A 118 21.67 6.36 -14.72
N ILE A 119 22.39 7.01 -13.82
CA ILE A 119 23.81 6.76 -13.58
C ILE A 119 24.06 6.16 -12.20
N ARG A 120 23.25 6.50 -11.21
CA ARG A 120 23.49 6.15 -9.79
C ARG A 120 22.27 5.54 -9.14
N VAL A 121 22.56 4.60 -8.25
CA VAL A 121 21.55 3.94 -7.42
C VAL A 121 22.03 3.89 -5.95
N LYS A 122 21.08 3.85 -5.03
CA LYS A 122 21.30 3.51 -3.63
C LYS A 122 20.82 2.07 -3.44
N LEU A 123 21.72 1.17 -3.12
CA LEU A 123 21.46 -0.23 -2.84
C LEU A 123 21.72 -0.48 -1.36
N ASP A 124 20.69 -0.89 -0.60
CA ASP A 124 20.80 -1.26 0.82
C ASP A 124 21.62 -0.26 1.66
N GLN A 125 21.38 1.04 1.52
CA GLN A 125 22.08 2.13 2.19
C GLN A 125 23.42 2.58 1.57
N GLN A 126 23.93 1.91 0.54
CA GLN A 126 25.18 2.28 -0.13
C GLN A 126 24.91 2.82 -1.53
N TYR A 127 25.67 3.83 -1.94
CA TYR A 127 25.56 4.43 -3.27
C TYR A 127 26.55 3.78 -4.23
N TYR A 128 26.06 3.39 -5.40
CA TYR A 128 26.83 2.80 -6.48
C TYR A 128 26.57 3.51 -7.81
N MET A 129 27.57 3.49 -8.70
CA MET A 129 27.30 3.69 -10.12
C MET A 129 26.58 2.44 -10.63
N ILE A 130 25.66 2.57 -11.57
CA ILE A 130 24.91 1.41 -12.10
C ILE A 130 25.86 0.37 -12.72
N GLU A 131 27.01 0.82 -13.22
CA GLU A 131 28.04 -0.05 -13.81
C GLU A 131 28.81 -0.87 -12.75
N ASP A 132 28.92 -0.34 -11.53
CA ASP A 132 29.70 -0.92 -10.43
C ASP A 132 28.85 -1.66 -9.40
N VAL A 133 27.55 -1.87 -9.69
CA VAL A 133 26.65 -2.56 -8.77
C VAL A 133 27.11 -4.01 -8.59
N PRO A 134 27.31 -4.49 -7.36
CA PRO A 134 27.72 -5.86 -7.11
C PRO A 134 26.64 -6.86 -7.54
N VAL A 135 27.04 -8.07 -7.89
CA VAL A 135 26.09 -9.16 -8.21
C VAL A 135 25.27 -9.49 -6.97
N LEU A 136 23.96 -9.33 -7.10
CA LEU A 136 23.03 -9.54 -5.99
C LEU A 136 22.70 -11.03 -5.82
N LYS A 137 22.53 -11.46 -4.57
CA LYS A 137 22.15 -12.82 -4.25
C LYS A 137 20.63 -12.99 -4.36
N LYS A 138 20.19 -13.94 -5.16
CA LYS A 138 18.77 -14.25 -5.43
C LYS A 138 17.89 -14.40 -4.18
N ASN A 139 18.45 -14.90 -3.09
CA ASN A 139 17.71 -15.24 -1.87
C ASN A 139 17.71 -14.12 -0.81
N ILE A 140 18.47 -13.05 -1.02
CA ILE A 140 18.53 -11.91 -0.11
C ILE A 140 17.54 -10.85 -0.56
N LYS A 141 16.92 -10.18 0.39
CA LYS A 141 16.03 -9.05 0.14
C LYS A 141 16.85 -7.78 0.02
N HIS A 142 16.57 -7.01 -1.01
CA HIS A 142 17.26 -5.76 -1.30
C HIS A 142 16.28 -4.60 -1.41
N ASN A 143 16.78 -3.39 -1.10
CA ASN A 143 16.13 -2.12 -1.39
C ASN A 143 16.97 -1.38 -2.43
N ILE A 144 16.31 -0.91 -3.49
CA ILE A 144 16.99 -0.21 -4.58
C ILE A 144 16.26 1.09 -4.85
N ASP A 145 16.96 2.20 -4.65
CA ASP A 145 16.48 3.54 -4.97
C ASP A 145 17.32 4.12 -6.11
N VAL A 146 16.67 4.68 -7.11
CA VAL A 146 17.36 5.37 -8.22
C VAL A 146 17.57 6.82 -7.82
N VAL A 147 18.79 7.32 -8.01
CA VAL A 147 19.10 8.74 -7.84
C VAL A 147 18.59 9.50 -9.06
N ILE A 148 17.53 10.27 -8.88
CA ILE A 148 16.94 11.08 -9.96
C ILE A 148 17.74 12.35 -10.17
N ASP A 149 17.95 13.12 -9.10
CA ASP A 149 18.72 14.36 -9.17
C ASP A 149 19.41 14.70 -7.86
N ARG A 150 20.43 15.54 -7.94
CA ARG A 150 21.17 16.10 -6.80
C ARG A 150 21.28 17.60 -7.01
N LEU A 151 20.66 18.37 -6.16
CA LEU A 151 20.56 19.81 -6.32
C LEU A 151 20.70 20.54 -4.98
N LYS A 152 20.81 21.85 -5.04
CA LYS A 152 20.74 22.73 -3.88
C LYS A 152 19.39 23.40 -3.83
N VAL A 153 18.81 23.54 -2.64
CA VAL A 153 17.54 24.24 -2.43
C VAL A 153 17.72 25.72 -2.71
N ARG A 154 17.11 26.20 -3.79
CA ARG A 154 17.07 27.60 -4.22
C ARG A 154 15.73 27.93 -4.85
N CYS A 155 15.28 29.17 -4.70
CA CYS A 155 14.01 29.61 -5.27
C CYS A 155 13.97 29.53 -6.80
N ASP A 156 15.12 29.70 -7.48
CA ASP A 156 15.29 29.58 -8.94
C ASP A 156 15.27 28.15 -9.46
N GLN A 157 15.31 27.14 -8.59
CA GLN A 157 15.33 25.72 -8.95
C GLN A 157 13.95 25.06 -8.94
N ARG A 158 12.87 25.83 -8.81
CA ARG A 158 11.51 25.29 -8.70
C ARG A 158 11.15 24.34 -9.83
N ASP A 159 11.39 24.75 -11.07
CA ASP A 159 11.03 23.96 -12.26
C ASP A 159 11.84 22.66 -12.31
N ARG A 160 13.13 22.72 -12.00
CA ARG A 160 14.00 21.55 -11.96
C ARG A 160 13.58 20.56 -10.86
N ILE A 161 13.21 21.05 -9.68
CA ILE A 161 12.71 20.21 -8.58
C ILE A 161 11.41 19.55 -9.02
N THR A 162 10.50 20.28 -9.67
CA THR A 162 9.24 19.76 -10.19
C THR A 162 9.46 18.62 -11.17
N GLU A 163 10.31 18.83 -12.17
CA GLU A 163 10.64 17.82 -13.19
C GLU A 163 11.27 16.57 -12.57
N SER A 164 12.17 16.76 -11.62
CA SER A 164 12.83 15.66 -10.91
C SER A 164 11.83 14.84 -10.06
N ILE A 165 10.89 15.52 -9.38
CA ILE A 165 9.82 14.86 -8.62
C ILE A 165 8.91 14.06 -9.55
N GLU A 166 8.43 14.67 -10.65
CA GLU A 166 7.57 13.98 -11.61
C GLU A 166 8.24 12.77 -12.23
N THR A 167 9.52 12.87 -12.54
CA THR A 167 10.32 11.75 -13.05
C THR A 167 10.44 10.65 -12.02
N GLY A 168 10.71 10.99 -10.76
CA GLY A 168 10.80 10.03 -9.66
C GLY A 168 9.48 9.34 -9.37
N LEU A 169 8.38 10.07 -9.33
CA LEU A 169 7.03 9.52 -9.11
C LEU A 169 6.63 8.54 -10.22
N ARG A 170 6.95 8.87 -11.48
CA ARG A 170 6.68 8.00 -12.63
C ARG A 170 7.47 6.69 -12.57
N LEU A 171 8.71 6.75 -12.07
CA LEU A 171 9.60 5.60 -11.99
C LEU A 171 9.25 4.68 -10.81
N ALA A 172 8.81 5.23 -9.69
CA ALA A 172 8.62 4.52 -8.42
C ALA A 172 7.15 4.41 -7.97
N GLU A 173 6.22 4.33 -8.92
CA GLU A 173 4.79 4.11 -8.64
C GLU A 173 4.26 5.08 -7.55
N ASP A 174 4.36 6.38 -7.85
CA ASP A 174 3.83 7.48 -7.02
C ASP A 174 4.55 7.70 -5.67
N ARG A 175 5.80 7.26 -5.54
CA ARG A 175 6.60 7.48 -4.34
C ARG A 175 7.96 8.06 -4.65
N ILE A 176 8.40 9.03 -3.85
CA ILE A 176 9.76 9.55 -3.86
C ILE A 176 10.31 9.71 -2.44
N THR A 177 11.62 9.65 -2.32
CA THR A 177 12.34 9.97 -1.08
C THR A 177 13.31 11.11 -1.36
N VAL A 178 13.25 12.16 -0.56
CA VAL A 178 14.18 13.28 -0.63
C VAL A 178 15.09 13.24 0.58
N VAL A 179 16.38 13.13 0.32
CA VAL A 179 17.42 13.05 1.36
C VAL A 179 18.12 14.40 1.46
N ASN A 180 18.14 14.96 2.65
CA ASN A 180 19.02 16.07 2.95
C ASN A 180 20.42 15.52 3.22
N MET A 181 21.39 15.87 2.36
CA MET A 181 22.75 15.31 2.38
C MET A 181 23.62 15.83 3.54
N GLU A 182 23.17 16.86 4.27
CA GLU A 182 23.94 17.45 5.37
C GLU A 182 23.65 16.74 6.70
N ASN A 183 22.39 16.32 6.89
CA ASN A 183 21.95 15.67 8.14
C ASN A 183 21.45 14.23 7.91
N GLU A 184 21.56 13.72 6.69
CA GLU A 184 21.10 12.38 6.25
C GLU A 184 19.62 12.11 6.53
N LYS A 185 18.83 13.17 6.72
CA LYS A 185 17.42 13.04 7.03
C LYS A 185 16.64 12.74 5.76
N GLU A 186 15.88 11.64 5.78
CA GLU A 186 15.06 11.19 4.67
C GLU A 186 13.60 11.65 4.88
N HIS A 187 13.02 12.24 3.85
CA HIS A 187 11.60 12.59 3.77
C HIS A 187 10.97 11.82 2.63
N THR A 188 9.98 11.00 2.94
CA THR A 188 9.25 10.23 1.92
C THR A 188 7.95 10.94 1.58
N PHE A 189 7.74 11.18 0.30
CA PHE A 189 6.52 11.74 -0.28
C PHE A 189 5.79 10.65 -1.06
N CYS A 190 4.47 10.63 -0.97
CA CYS A 190 3.64 9.72 -1.73
C CYS A 190 2.52 10.50 -2.42
N LEU A 191 2.38 10.30 -3.72
CA LEU A 191 1.22 10.73 -4.47
C LEU A 191 0.14 9.67 -4.27
N LEU A 192 -0.78 9.87 -3.33
CA LEU A 192 -1.97 9.02 -3.25
C LEU A 192 -2.91 9.41 -4.39
N TYR A 193 -2.70 8.80 -5.54
CA TYR A 193 -3.68 8.82 -6.60
C TYR A 193 -4.85 7.92 -6.18
N THR A 194 -5.94 8.53 -5.72
CA THR A 194 -7.23 7.84 -5.72
C THR A 194 -7.64 7.72 -7.17
N SER A 195 -7.15 6.70 -7.87
CA SER A 195 -7.77 6.28 -9.11
C SER A 195 -9.23 5.98 -8.79
N PRO A 196 -10.21 6.63 -9.44
CA PRO A 196 -11.59 6.22 -9.29
C PRO A 196 -11.64 4.73 -9.63
N SER A 197 -12.05 3.93 -8.66
CA SER A 197 -12.22 2.49 -8.88
C SER A 197 -13.11 2.33 -10.10
N PRO A 198 -12.80 1.41 -11.04
CA PRO A 198 -13.71 1.11 -12.16
C PRO A 198 -15.13 0.73 -11.71
N ARG A 199 -15.33 0.46 -10.42
CA ARG A 199 -16.64 0.20 -9.81
C ARG A 199 -17.43 1.46 -9.46
N ASP A 200 -16.78 2.62 -9.33
CA ASP A 200 -17.47 3.87 -9.00
C ASP A 200 -18.16 4.53 -10.23
N GLY A 201 -17.85 4.05 -11.43
CA GLY A 201 -18.47 4.46 -12.69
C GLY A 201 -19.81 3.75 -13.04
N LEU A 202 -20.27 2.82 -12.22
CA LEU A 202 -21.49 2.04 -12.48
C LEU A 202 -22.69 2.42 -11.59
N LEU A 203 -22.61 3.53 -10.86
CA LEU A 203 -23.70 4.07 -10.03
C LEU A 203 -24.10 5.48 -10.48
N SER A 204 -24.31 5.65 -11.78
CA SER A 204 -25.03 6.80 -12.33
C SER A 204 -26.16 6.32 -13.24
#